data_7e57ae4fb893ec8d752d5e34a573a9ea
#
_entry.id   7e57ae4fb893ec8d752d5e34a573a9ea
#
_cell.length_a   1.000
_cell.length_b   1.000
_cell.length_c   1.000
_cell.angle_alpha   90.00
_cell.angle_beta   90.00
_cell.angle_gamma   90.00
#
_symmetry.space_group_name_H-M   'P 1'
#
loop_
_entity.id
_entity.type
_entity.pdbx_description
1 polymer ?
#
loop_
_entity_poly.entity_id
_entity_poly.type
_entity_poly.pdbx_seq_one_letter_code
_entity_poly.pdbx_strand_id
1 'polypeptide(L)'
;MSFWSRTARVAVSLVVLMLLMAILVELTPLGENKWMRVFFGVSALNFTLRAAIPLVLGALSGILCERSGIINIGIEGMMLAGAFAGFVAKSSTNDWPLYLSLVFSVIVSLGVGGLMGLLHGMLSIRFRMDQIISCLLYTSDAADDW
;
A
#
# COMPACT_ATOMS: atom_id res chain seq x y z
N MET A 1 -17.39 -1.89 23.20
CA MET A 1 -17.54 -3.00 22.22
C MET A 1 -18.57 -2.73 21.13
N SER A 2 -19.57 -1.86 21.30
CA SER A 2 -20.66 -1.65 20.30
C SER A 2 -20.29 -0.77 19.09
N PHE A 3 -19.33 0.14 19.21
CA PHE A 3 -18.94 1.05 18.12
C PHE A 3 -18.21 0.30 17.00
N TRP A 4 -17.25 -0.56 17.32
CA TRP A 4 -16.50 -1.37 16.34
C TRP A 4 -17.40 -2.32 15.54
N SER A 5 -18.44 -2.88 16.16
CA SER A 5 -19.37 -3.77 15.46
C SER A 5 -20.30 -3.01 14.49
N ARG A 6 -20.57 -1.73 14.73
CA ARG A 6 -21.38 -0.89 13.83
C ARG A 6 -20.56 -0.46 12.61
N THR A 7 -19.33 0.03 12.82
CA THR A 7 -18.44 0.43 11.72
C THR A 7 -18.06 -0.75 10.82
N ALA A 8 -17.76 -1.91 11.40
CA ALA A 8 -17.48 -3.12 10.62
C ALA A 8 -18.69 -3.58 9.80
N ARG A 9 -19.91 -3.53 10.34
CA ARG A 9 -21.13 -3.86 9.59
C ARG A 9 -21.41 -2.88 8.47
N VAL A 10 -21.19 -1.59 8.68
CA VAL A 10 -21.33 -0.58 7.62
C VAL A 10 -20.30 -0.81 6.52
N ALA A 11 -19.04 -1.06 6.86
CA ALA A 11 -17.99 -1.35 5.88
C ALA A 11 -18.32 -2.60 5.05
N VAL A 12 -18.74 -3.69 5.71
CA VAL A 12 -19.14 -4.93 5.02
C VAL A 12 -20.36 -4.68 4.12
N SER A 13 -21.37 -3.93 4.58
CA SER A 13 -22.56 -3.64 3.77
C SER A 13 -22.22 -2.80 2.54
N LEU A 14 -21.27 -1.85 2.65
CA LEU A 14 -20.81 -1.05 1.51
C LEU A 14 -20.06 -1.91 0.48
N VAL A 15 -19.20 -2.83 0.93
CA VAL A 15 -18.49 -3.76 0.05
C VAL A 15 -19.47 -4.69 -0.67
N VAL A 16 -20.44 -5.23 0.05
CA VAL A 16 -21.49 -6.09 -0.53
C VAL A 16 -22.33 -5.32 -1.54
N LEU A 17 -22.70 -4.07 -1.24
CA LEU A 17 -23.45 -3.20 -2.15
C LEU A 17 -22.64 -2.91 -3.42
N MET A 18 -21.34 -2.62 -3.31
CA MET A 18 -20.45 -2.42 -4.47
C MET A 18 -20.33 -3.68 -5.33
N LEU A 19 -20.21 -4.85 -4.72
CA LEU A 19 -20.19 -6.13 -5.44
C LEU A 19 -21.50 -6.40 -6.16
N LEU A 20 -22.64 -6.16 -5.50
CA LEU A 20 -23.98 -6.30 -6.11
C LEU A 20 -24.15 -5.35 -7.28
N MET A 21 -23.74 -4.08 -7.14
CA MET A 21 -23.79 -3.10 -8.23
C MET A 21 -22.90 -3.51 -9.41
N ALA A 22 -21.70 -4.02 -9.16
CA ALA A 22 -20.81 -4.52 -10.21
C ALA A 22 -21.44 -5.68 -10.99
N ILE A 23 -22.03 -6.65 -10.30
CA ILE A 23 -22.72 -7.81 -10.91
C ILE A 23 -23.94 -7.32 -11.70
N LEU A 24 -24.69 -6.37 -11.16
CA LEU A 24 -25.92 -5.85 -11.79
C LEU A 24 -25.60 -5.08 -13.08
N VAL A 25 -24.52 -4.33 -13.12
CA VAL A 25 -24.05 -3.63 -14.32
C VAL A 25 -23.61 -4.61 -15.41
N GLU A 26 -22.98 -5.73 -15.05
CA GLU A 26 -22.58 -6.75 -16.06
C GLU A 26 -23.77 -7.55 -16.60
N LEU A 27 -24.82 -7.76 -15.79
CA LEU A 27 -25.99 -8.56 -16.16
C LEU A 27 -27.11 -7.78 -16.87
N THR A 28 -27.08 -6.45 -16.81
CA THR A 28 -28.13 -5.58 -17.36
C THR A 28 -27.65 -4.83 -18.60
N PRO A 29 -28.55 -4.39 -19.51
CA PRO A 29 -28.21 -3.52 -20.66
C PRO A 29 -27.61 -2.17 -20.24
N LEU A 30 -27.65 -1.81 -18.95
CA LEU A 30 -26.91 -0.68 -18.38
C LEU A 30 -25.38 -0.79 -18.59
N GLY A 31 -24.85 -2.01 -18.76
CA GLY A 31 -23.47 -2.25 -19.12
C GLY A 31 -23.06 -1.81 -20.55
N GLU A 32 -24.00 -1.44 -21.42
CA GLU A 32 -23.69 -0.83 -22.71
C GLU A 32 -23.20 0.62 -22.56
N ASN A 33 -23.58 1.30 -21.47
CA ASN A 33 -23.07 2.63 -21.17
C ASN A 33 -21.62 2.58 -20.68
N LYS A 34 -20.71 3.10 -21.54
CA LYS A 34 -19.26 3.11 -21.30
C LYS A 34 -18.89 3.68 -19.93
N TRP A 35 -19.60 4.70 -19.47
CA TRP A 35 -19.40 5.34 -18.15
C TRP A 35 -19.81 4.44 -17.00
N MET A 36 -20.93 3.74 -17.09
CA MET A 36 -21.40 2.82 -16.05
C MET A 36 -20.41 1.64 -15.87
N ARG A 37 -19.90 1.10 -16.98
CA ARG A 37 -18.90 0.03 -16.96
C ARG A 37 -17.56 0.48 -16.36
N VAL A 38 -17.16 1.73 -16.58
CA VAL A 38 -15.93 2.29 -16.00
C VAL A 38 -16.05 2.50 -14.50
N PHE A 39 -17.21 2.96 -14.00
CA PHE A 39 -17.37 3.28 -12.58
C PHE A 39 -17.84 2.10 -11.72
N PHE A 40 -18.66 1.22 -12.27
CA PHE A 40 -19.31 0.12 -11.52
C PHE A 40 -18.99 -1.27 -12.05
N GLY A 41 -18.26 -1.40 -13.15
CA GLY A 41 -17.87 -2.68 -13.72
C GLY A 41 -16.75 -3.39 -12.94
N VAL A 42 -16.52 -4.64 -13.28
CA VAL A 42 -15.44 -5.48 -12.71
C VAL A 42 -14.06 -4.82 -12.84
N SER A 43 -13.84 -4.02 -13.89
CA SER A 43 -12.60 -3.26 -14.08
C SER A 43 -12.35 -2.23 -12.98
N ALA A 44 -13.40 -1.49 -12.56
CA ALA A 44 -13.31 -0.53 -11.45
C ALA A 44 -13.01 -1.24 -10.13
N LEU A 45 -13.65 -2.37 -9.88
CA LEU A 45 -13.42 -3.17 -8.69
C LEU A 45 -11.96 -3.68 -8.64
N ASN A 46 -11.44 -4.20 -9.76
CA ASN A 46 -10.05 -4.63 -9.88
C ASN A 46 -9.06 -3.50 -9.59
N PHE A 47 -9.31 -2.32 -10.17
CA PHE A 47 -8.47 -1.15 -9.92
C PHE A 47 -8.51 -0.72 -8.46
N THR A 48 -9.70 -0.64 -7.86
CA THR A 48 -9.88 -0.27 -6.46
C THR A 48 -9.18 -1.25 -5.52
N LEU A 49 -9.32 -2.55 -5.75
CA LEU A 49 -8.64 -3.57 -4.95
C LEU A 49 -7.12 -3.45 -5.06
N ARG A 50 -6.58 -3.25 -6.26
CA ARG A 50 -5.14 -3.06 -6.44
C ARG A 50 -4.61 -1.81 -5.75
N ALA A 51 -5.36 -0.71 -5.79
CA ALA A 51 -4.99 0.53 -5.11
C ALA A 51 -5.14 0.43 -3.58
N ALA A 52 -6.08 -0.37 -3.08
CA ALA A 52 -6.31 -0.56 -1.66
C ALA A 52 -5.19 -1.34 -0.95
N ILE A 53 -4.53 -2.28 -1.65
CA ILE A 53 -3.48 -3.14 -1.06
C ILE A 53 -2.36 -2.32 -0.39
N PRO A 54 -1.66 -1.39 -1.09
CA PRO A 54 -0.60 -0.61 -0.46
C PRO A 54 -1.11 0.28 0.67
N LEU A 55 -2.33 0.83 0.56
CA LEU A 55 -2.92 1.65 1.62
C LEU A 55 -3.19 0.83 2.89
N VAL A 56 -3.73 -0.37 2.76
CA VAL A 56 -3.99 -1.27 3.90
C VAL A 56 -2.68 -1.71 4.56
N LEU A 57 -1.67 -2.06 3.77
CA LEU A 57 -0.35 -2.44 4.30
C LEU A 57 0.33 -1.27 4.99
N GLY A 58 0.25 -0.06 4.43
CA GLY A 58 0.75 1.16 5.06
C GLY A 58 0.06 1.48 6.37
N ALA A 59 -1.27 1.39 6.42
CA ALA A 59 -2.05 1.59 7.64
C ALA A 59 -1.70 0.56 8.72
N LEU A 60 -1.55 -0.71 8.35
CA LEU A 60 -1.15 -1.77 9.28
C LEU A 60 0.26 -1.52 9.84
N SER A 61 1.20 -1.12 8.99
CA SER A 61 2.55 -0.73 9.40
C SER A 61 2.51 0.45 10.39
N GLY A 62 1.69 1.49 10.12
CA GLY A 62 1.49 2.62 11.02
C GLY A 62 0.99 2.21 12.40
N ILE A 63 -0.03 1.36 12.46
CA ILE A 63 -0.59 0.85 13.72
C ILE A 63 0.48 0.07 14.53
N LEU A 64 1.30 -0.73 13.86
CA LEU A 64 2.37 -1.48 14.52
C LEU A 64 3.46 -0.54 15.07
N CYS A 65 3.83 0.50 14.32
CA CYS A 65 4.78 1.52 14.76
C CYS A 65 4.24 2.28 15.98
N GLU A 66 3.00 2.75 15.95
CA GLU A 66 2.37 3.45 17.07
C GLU A 66 2.31 2.58 18.34
N ARG A 67 2.01 1.29 18.19
CA ARG A 67 2.01 0.36 19.32
C ARG A 67 3.40 0.13 19.92
N SER A 68 4.46 0.28 19.17
CA SER A 68 5.85 0.21 19.65
C SER A 68 6.34 1.54 20.25
N GLY A 69 5.53 2.59 20.24
CA GLY A 69 5.87 3.92 20.74
C GLY A 69 6.76 4.73 19.77
N ILE A 70 6.89 4.29 18.53
CA ILE A 70 7.65 4.98 17.48
C ILE A 70 6.67 5.58 16.49
N ILE A 71 6.74 6.90 16.30
CA ILE A 71 5.96 7.59 15.26
C ILE A 71 6.74 7.51 13.96
N ASN A 72 6.17 6.85 12.95
CA ASN A 72 6.78 6.74 11.63
C ASN A 72 5.92 7.46 10.58
N ILE A 73 6.28 8.70 10.27
CA ILE A 73 5.64 9.49 9.22
C ILE A 73 6.23 9.13 7.84
N GLY A 74 7.41 8.51 7.80
CA GLY A 74 8.14 8.14 6.57
C GLY A 74 7.71 6.83 5.91
N ILE A 75 6.56 6.24 6.28
CA ILE A 75 6.07 4.96 5.71
C ILE A 75 5.95 5.03 4.19
N GLU A 76 5.50 6.17 3.66
CA GLU A 76 5.35 6.38 2.22
C GLU A 76 6.70 6.27 1.49
N GLY A 77 7.73 6.94 2.00
CA GLY A 77 9.09 6.85 1.45
C GLY A 77 9.67 5.44 1.52
N MET A 78 9.43 4.71 2.61
CA MET A 78 9.88 3.33 2.76
C MET A 78 9.16 2.39 1.77
N MET A 79 7.86 2.59 1.54
CA MET A 79 7.10 1.83 0.53
C MET A 79 7.60 2.13 -0.88
N LEU A 80 7.90 3.40 -1.18
CA LEU A 80 8.43 3.80 -2.49
C LEU A 80 9.82 3.20 -2.74
N ALA A 81 10.71 3.24 -1.75
CA ALA A 81 12.05 2.63 -1.84
C ALA A 81 11.95 1.11 -2.07
N GLY A 82 11.08 0.42 -1.34
CA GLY A 82 10.82 -1.01 -1.52
C GLY A 82 10.26 -1.33 -2.91
N ALA A 83 9.31 -0.54 -3.40
CA ALA A 83 8.71 -0.70 -4.72
C ALA A 83 9.74 -0.47 -5.84
N PHE A 84 10.56 0.57 -5.72
CA PHE A 84 11.65 0.85 -6.66
C PHE A 84 12.68 -0.28 -6.71
N ALA A 85 13.12 -0.76 -5.55
CA ALA A 85 14.07 -1.88 -5.46
C ALA A 85 13.50 -3.17 -6.09
N GLY A 86 12.23 -3.46 -5.84
CA GLY A 86 11.54 -4.60 -6.46
C GLY A 86 11.43 -4.47 -7.98
N PHE A 87 11.15 -3.27 -8.48
CA PHE A 87 11.11 -2.99 -9.91
C PHE A 87 12.48 -3.19 -10.57
N VAL A 88 13.54 -2.63 -9.98
CA VAL A 88 14.92 -2.78 -10.47
C VAL A 88 15.33 -4.25 -10.47
N ALA A 89 15.05 -4.99 -9.39
CA ALA A 89 15.34 -6.42 -9.30
C ALA A 89 14.61 -7.21 -10.39
N LYS A 90 13.34 -6.90 -10.65
CA LYS A 90 12.56 -7.52 -11.73
C LYS A 90 13.13 -7.21 -13.10
N SER A 91 13.51 -5.97 -13.35
CA SER A 91 14.12 -5.52 -14.60
C SER A 91 15.47 -6.20 -14.88
N SER A 92 16.27 -6.43 -13.83
CA SER A 92 17.57 -7.09 -13.95
C SER A 92 17.51 -8.60 -14.17
N THR A 93 16.34 -9.22 -13.93
CA THR A 93 16.14 -10.67 -14.03
C THR A 93 15.18 -11.07 -15.14
N ASN A 94 15.14 -10.31 -16.23
CA ASN A 94 14.24 -10.58 -17.37
C ASN A 94 14.51 -11.92 -18.05
N ASP A 95 15.76 -12.40 -18.05
CA ASP A 95 16.17 -13.67 -18.65
C ASP A 95 15.81 -14.90 -17.80
N TRP A 96 15.35 -14.68 -16.57
CA TRP A 96 14.99 -15.76 -15.66
C TRP A 96 13.54 -16.22 -15.87
N PRO A 97 13.21 -17.47 -15.49
CA PRO A 97 11.82 -17.91 -15.47
C PRO A 97 10.96 -16.95 -14.65
N LEU A 98 9.78 -16.59 -15.16
CA LEU A 98 8.89 -15.58 -14.56
C LEU A 98 8.71 -15.76 -13.05
N TYR A 99 8.52 -17.00 -12.61
CA TYR A 99 8.29 -17.31 -11.20
C TYR A 99 9.51 -16.98 -10.31
N LEU A 100 10.71 -17.38 -10.73
CA LEU A 100 11.94 -17.08 -9.98
C LEU A 100 12.22 -15.57 -9.93
N SER A 101 12.04 -14.88 -11.04
CA SER A 101 12.20 -13.43 -11.14
C SER A 101 11.23 -12.68 -10.23
N LEU A 102 9.98 -13.12 -10.14
CA LEU A 102 8.99 -12.52 -9.22
C LEU A 102 9.35 -12.74 -7.75
N VAL A 103 9.68 -13.97 -7.37
CA VAL A 103 10.07 -14.30 -5.99
C VAL A 103 11.30 -13.50 -5.57
N PHE A 104 12.33 -13.43 -6.44
CA PHE A 104 13.52 -12.64 -6.19
C PHE A 104 13.21 -11.15 -5.98
N SER A 105 12.37 -10.57 -6.85
CA SER A 105 11.96 -9.16 -6.75
C SER A 105 11.22 -8.86 -5.45
N VAL A 106 10.35 -9.77 -5.00
CA VAL A 106 9.65 -9.63 -3.71
C VAL A 106 10.62 -9.69 -2.54
N ILE A 107 11.58 -10.62 -2.55
CA ILE A 107 12.59 -10.72 -1.49
C ILE A 107 13.45 -9.45 -1.42
N VAL A 108 13.88 -8.92 -2.56
CA VAL A 108 14.66 -7.66 -2.62
C VAL A 108 13.84 -6.49 -2.11
N SER A 109 12.58 -6.36 -2.53
CA SER A 109 11.67 -5.31 -2.06
C SER A 109 11.47 -5.35 -0.54
N LEU A 110 11.22 -6.54 0.02
CA LEU A 110 11.09 -6.74 1.47
C LEU A 110 12.40 -6.43 2.20
N GLY A 111 13.54 -6.82 1.64
CA GLY A 111 14.86 -6.54 2.19
C GLY A 111 15.13 -5.04 2.30
N VAL A 112 14.90 -4.29 1.23
CA VAL A 112 15.13 -2.84 1.20
C VAL A 112 14.14 -2.10 2.12
N GLY A 113 12.85 -2.43 2.05
CA GLY A 113 11.84 -1.86 2.95
C GLY A 113 12.13 -2.16 4.42
N GLY A 114 12.53 -3.40 4.73
CA GLY A 114 12.92 -3.83 6.07
C GLY A 114 14.18 -3.11 6.58
N LEU A 115 15.18 -2.92 5.70
CA LEU A 115 16.40 -2.18 6.03
C LEU A 115 16.10 -0.72 6.37
N MET A 116 15.24 -0.06 5.59
CA MET A 116 14.79 1.31 5.86
C MET A 116 14.04 1.40 7.20
N GLY A 117 13.15 0.44 7.49
CA GLY A 117 12.46 0.36 8.77
C GLY A 117 13.40 0.14 9.95
N LEU A 118 14.42 -0.70 9.77
CA LEU A 118 15.44 -0.97 10.77
C LEU A 118 16.32 0.26 11.05
N LEU A 119 16.72 0.98 9.99
CA LEU A 119 17.46 2.24 10.11
C LEU A 119 16.65 3.28 10.88
N HIS A 120 15.37 3.47 10.54
CA HIS A 120 14.50 4.39 11.25
C HIS A 120 14.34 4.01 12.73
N GLY A 121 14.08 2.74 13.02
CA GLY A 121 13.97 2.25 14.39
C GLY A 121 15.28 2.43 15.19
N MET A 122 16.44 2.17 14.57
CA MET A 122 17.73 2.36 15.20
C MET A 122 18.01 3.84 15.52
N LEU A 123 17.71 4.75 14.58
CA LEU A 123 17.84 6.21 14.78
C LEU A 123 16.94 6.69 15.92
N SER A 124 15.68 6.26 15.94
CA SER A 124 14.72 6.67 16.96
C SER A 124 15.07 6.13 18.36
N ILE A 125 15.46 4.85 18.46
CA ILE A 125 15.67 4.19 19.77
C ILE A 125 17.09 4.45 20.30
N ARG A 126 18.11 4.25 19.44
CA ARG A 126 19.52 4.29 19.90
C ARG A 126 20.06 5.70 20.01
N PHE A 127 19.73 6.57 19.05
CA PHE A 127 20.24 7.94 19.02
C PHE A 127 19.28 8.94 19.64
N ARG A 128 18.06 8.52 20.05
CA ARG A 128 17.03 9.39 20.62
C ARG A 128 16.79 10.66 19.79
N MET A 129 16.96 10.53 18.47
CA MET A 129 16.68 11.63 17.55
C MET A 129 15.19 11.92 17.52
N ASP A 130 14.85 13.18 17.27
CA ASP A 130 13.45 13.55 17.07
C ASP A 130 12.89 12.75 15.89
N GLN A 131 11.84 11.98 16.16
CA GLN A 131 11.25 11.04 15.21
C GLN A 131 10.73 11.76 13.97
N ILE A 132 10.25 13.00 14.13
CA ILE A 132 9.74 13.84 13.04
C ILE A 132 10.87 14.23 12.10
N ILE A 133 12.03 14.67 12.64
CA ILE A 133 13.18 15.05 11.83
C ILE A 133 13.75 13.85 11.07
N SER A 134 13.83 12.69 11.72
CA SER A 134 14.31 11.46 11.06
C SER A 134 13.41 11.04 9.89
N CYS A 135 12.08 11.18 10.03
CA CYS A 135 11.14 10.87 8.96
C CYS A 135 11.18 11.90 7.82
N LEU A 136 11.30 13.19 8.16
CA LEU A 136 11.39 14.26 7.18
C LEU A 136 12.63 14.13 6.29
N LEU A 137 13.73 13.61 6.80
CA LEU A 137 14.95 13.40 6.02
C LEU A 137 14.74 12.46 4.82
N TYR A 138 13.78 11.51 4.92
CA TYR A 138 13.46 10.59 3.82
C TYR A 138 12.40 11.14 2.86
N THR A 139 11.66 12.18 3.26
CA THR A 139 10.57 12.75 2.46
C THR A 139 10.90 14.14 1.90
N SER A 140 11.79 14.89 2.54
CA SER A 140 12.05 16.30 2.22
C SER A 140 13.07 16.49 1.09
N ASP A 141 13.98 15.54 0.86
CA ASP A 141 14.96 15.64 -0.24
C ASP A 141 14.32 15.65 -1.64
N ALA A 142 13.04 15.30 -1.75
CA ALA A 142 12.31 15.36 -3.01
C ALA A 142 11.56 16.70 -3.23
N ALA A 143 11.50 17.57 -2.23
CA ALA A 143 10.68 18.79 -2.27
C ALA A 143 11.48 20.10 -2.39
N ASP A 144 12.79 20.09 -2.20
CA ASP A 144 13.61 21.30 -2.18
C ASP A 144 14.18 21.72 -3.55
N ASP A 145 13.80 21.06 -4.64
CA ASP A 145 14.22 21.40 -6.01
C ASP A 145 13.19 22.22 -6.80
N TRP A 146 12.40 23.08 -6.11
CA TRP A 146 11.48 24.01 -6.78
C TRP A 146 11.77 25.45 -6.44
#